data_5ca1b4df2ad8082f9bae9ce4c072b874
#
_entry.id   5ca1b4df2ad8082f9bae9ce4c072b874
#
_cell.length_a   1.000
_cell.length_b   1.000
_cell.length_c   1.000
_cell.angle_alpha   90.00
_cell.angle_beta   90.00
_cell.angle_gamma   90.00
#
_symmetry.space_group_name_H-M   'P 1'
#
loop_
_entity.id
_entity.type
_entity.pdbx_description
1 polymer ?
#
loop_
_entity_poly.entity_id
_entity_poly.type
_entity_poly.pdbx_seq_one_letter_code
_entity_poly.pdbx_strand_id
1 'polypeptide(L)'
;MYKRQLEYPEIREYLDEHIEKDWVDLVYAGKTIVQRGKEANDQINILGDDGVPVEYHERFWKSELIDFVILQQDAFDDIDANCPMERQQMMYKMVLGICNQEFAFADFEACSQFFKGLINLFRQMNYSEWKSEKFEGYRKQIEQYVSEQSK
;
A
#
# COMPACT_ATOMS: atom_id res chain seq x y z
N MET A 1 19.12 -7.07 -7.12
CA MET A 1 20.12 -6.37 -6.28
C MET A 1 19.61 -6.09 -4.85
N TYR A 2 18.33 -5.76 -4.67
CA TYR A 2 17.76 -5.44 -3.34
C TYR A 2 17.58 -6.64 -2.38
N LYS A 3 17.49 -7.87 -2.87
CA LYS A 3 17.31 -9.06 -2.01
C LYS A 3 18.47 -9.32 -1.04
N ARG A 4 19.71 -8.98 -1.42
CA ARG A 4 20.91 -9.24 -0.60
C ARG A 4 21.11 -8.21 0.52
N GLN A 5 20.64 -6.98 0.35
CA GLN A 5 20.86 -5.91 1.34
C GLN A 5 20.03 -6.05 2.61
N LEU A 6 18.84 -6.68 2.52
CA LEU A 6 17.97 -6.92 3.67
C LEU A 6 18.32 -8.21 4.45
N GLU A 7 19.21 -9.04 3.89
CA GLU A 7 19.64 -10.30 4.50
C GLU A 7 20.90 -10.12 5.40
N TYR A 8 21.50 -8.94 5.42
CA TYR A 8 22.68 -8.66 6.25
C TYR A 8 22.27 -8.15 7.65
N PRO A 9 22.72 -8.82 8.73
CA PRO A 9 22.38 -8.41 10.10
C PRO A 9 22.76 -6.97 10.42
N GLU A 10 23.91 -6.51 9.89
CA GLU A 10 24.44 -5.17 10.11
C GLU A 10 23.52 -4.08 9.52
N ILE A 11 22.88 -4.35 8.37
CA ILE A 11 21.93 -3.41 7.77
C ILE A 11 20.63 -3.37 8.58
N ARG A 12 20.19 -4.50 9.12
CA ARG A 12 19.02 -4.57 9.98
C ARG A 12 19.22 -3.71 11.23
N GLU A 13 20.35 -3.90 11.92
CA GLU A 13 20.70 -3.14 13.11
C GLU A 13 20.76 -1.63 12.81
N TYR A 14 21.40 -1.25 11.71
CA TYR A 14 21.46 0.15 11.27
C TYR A 14 20.07 0.74 10.99
N LEU A 15 19.19 0.01 10.31
CA LEU A 15 17.83 0.47 9.99
C LEU A 15 16.97 0.56 11.25
N ASP A 16 17.08 -0.39 12.18
CA ASP A 16 16.36 -0.38 13.44
C ASP A 16 16.78 0.78 14.35
N GLU A 17 18.07 1.19 14.28
CA GLU A 17 18.58 2.33 15.04
C GLU A 17 18.25 3.69 14.41
N HIS A 18 18.26 3.80 13.06
CA HIS A 18 18.21 5.08 12.37
C HIS A 18 16.85 5.39 11.75
N ILE A 19 16.02 4.37 11.52
CA ILE A 19 14.69 4.55 10.94
C ILE A 19 13.64 4.28 12.01
N GLU A 20 13.43 3.01 12.33
CA GLU A 20 12.46 2.57 13.34
C GLU A 20 12.71 1.11 13.67
N LYS A 21 12.51 0.74 14.94
CA LYS A 21 12.53 -0.65 15.36
C LYS A 21 11.48 -1.45 14.57
N ASP A 22 11.87 -2.63 14.14
CA ASP A 22 11.04 -3.55 13.35
C ASP A 22 10.72 -3.06 11.90
N TRP A 23 11.41 -2.01 11.40
CA TRP A 23 11.22 -1.50 10.04
C TRP A 23 11.44 -2.58 8.98
N VAL A 24 12.45 -3.41 9.15
CA VAL A 24 12.76 -4.52 8.23
C VAL A 24 11.60 -5.51 8.16
N ASP A 25 10.97 -5.82 9.28
CA ASP A 25 9.82 -6.73 9.34
C ASP A 25 8.60 -6.14 8.63
N LEU A 26 8.38 -4.83 8.74
CA LEU A 26 7.34 -4.11 7.98
C LEU A 26 7.60 -4.18 6.47
N VAL A 27 8.85 -4.02 6.03
CA VAL A 27 9.24 -4.15 4.62
C VAL A 27 8.99 -5.57 4.11
N TYR A 28 9.31 -6.60 4.89
CA TYR A 28 9.02 -7.98 4.52
C TYR A 28 7.51 -8.28 4.45
N ALA A 29 6.73 -7.70 5.35
CA ALA A 29 5.27 -7.83 5.30
C ALA A 29 4.70 -7.26 3.99
N GLY A 30 5.11 -6.06 3.60
CA GLY A 30 4.70 -5.45 2.32
C GLY A 30 5.13 -6.27 1.11
N LYS A 31 6.35 -6.79 1.11
CA LYS A 31 6.86 -7.65 0.06
C LYS A 31 6.05 -8.94 -0.08
N THR A 32 5.62 -9.53 1.03
CA THR A 32 4.76 -10.72 1.03
C THR A 32 3.40 -10.41 0.42
N ILE A 33 2.81 -9.24 0.72
CA ILE A 33 1.55 -8.80 0.14
C ILE A 33 1.67 -8.64 -1.38
N VAL A 34 2.74 -7.99 -1.86
CA VAL A 34 3.00 -7.81 -3.29
C VAL A 34 3.18 -9.15 -4.00
N GLN A 35 3.89 -10.09 -3.40
CA GLN A 35 4.07 -11.43 -3.96
C GLN A 35 2.74 -12.19 -4.06
N ARG A 36 1.93 -12.18 -3.00
CA ARG A 36 0.60 -12.82 -3.00
C ARG A 36 -0.36 -12.18 -4.01
N GLY A 37 -0.27 -10.87 -4.18
CA GLY A 37 -1.05 -10.15 -5.19
C GLY A 37 -0.67 -10.55 -6.60
N LYS A 38 0.63 -10.74 -6.87
CA LYS A 38 1.11 -11.24 -8.16
C LYS A 38 0.62 -12.66 -8.45
N GLU A 39 0.71 -13.56 -7.48
CA GLU A 39 0.19 -14.92 -7.59
C GLU A 39 -1.33 -14.92 -7.85
N ALA A 40 -2.08 -14.04 -7.18
CA ALA A 40 -3.52 -13.88 -7.41
C ALA A 40 -3.81 -13.35 -8.82
N ASN A 41 -3.06 -12.37 -9.30
CA ASN A 41 -3.19 -11.86 -10.66
C ASN A 41 -2.93 -12.94 -11.72
N ASP A 42 -1.94 -13.79 -11.51
CA ASP A 42 -1.66 -14.92 -12.41
C ASP A 42 -2.86 -15.88 -12.48
N GLN A 43 -3.53 -16.16 -11.36
CA GLN A 43 -4.74 -16.98 -11.35
C GLN A 43 -5.93 -16.31 -12.03
N ILE A 44 -6.13 -15.00 -11.81
CA ILE A 44 -7.16 -14.21 -12.49
C ILE A 44 -6.95 -14.23 -14.00
N ASN A 45 -5.71 -14.07 -14.46
CA ASN A 45 -5.37 -14.09 -15.88
C ASN A 45 -5.62 -15.47 -16.55
N ILE A 46 -5.49 -16.57 -15.81
CA ILE A 46 -5.72 -17.93 -16.29
C ILE A 46 -7.22 -18.28 -16.32
N LEU A 47 -7.94 -17.94 -15.27
CA LEU A 47 -9.31 -18.39 -15.02
C LEU A 47 -10.37 -17.35 -15.36
N GLY A 48 -9.97 -16.08 -15.54
CA GLY A 48 -10.89 -14.94 -15.71
C GLY A 48 -11.41 -14.39 -14.39
N ASP A 49 -11.97 -13.20 -14.44
CA ASP A 49 -12.44 -12.48 -13.24
C ASP A 49 -13.53 -13.24 -12.47
N ASP A 50 -14.45 -13.88 -13.17
CA ASP A 50 -15.53 -14.69 -12.58
C ASP A 50 -15.07 -16.10 -12.17
N GLY A 51 -13.89 -16.52 -12.61
CA GLY A 51 -13.35 -17.87 -12.39
C GLY A 51 -12.64 -18.04 -11.05
N VAL A 52 -12.41 -16.97 -10.30
CA VAL A 52 -11.72 -16.99 -9.02
C VAL A 52 -12.56 -16.37 -7.91
N PRO A 53 -12.36 -16.79 -6.64
CA PRO A 53 -13.00 -16.14 -5.49
C PRO A 53 -12.62 -14.66 -5.35
N VAL A 54 -13.50 -13.85 -4.78
CA VAL A 54 -13.30 -12.39 -4.58
C VAL A 54 -12.03 -12.09 -3.78
N GLU A 55 -11.61 -13.00 -2.89
CA GLU A 55 -10.38 -12.86 -2.11
C GLU A 55 -9.10 -12.79 -2.97
N TYR A 56 -9.11 -13.35 -4.18
CA TYR A 56 -8.00 -13.22 -5.13
C TYR A 56 -7.94 -11.79 -5.68
N HIS A 57 -9.09 -11.19 -6.00
CA HIS A 57 -9.18 -9.79 -6.40
C HIS A 57 -8.74 -8.85 -5.27
N GLU A 58 -9.13 -9.13 -4.03
CA GLU A 58 -8.69 -8.37 -2.86
C GLU A 58 -7.17 -8.43 -2.69
N ARG A 59 -6.54 -9.60 -2.81
CA ARG A 59 -5.08 -9.75 -2.75
C ARG A 59 -4.37 -8.99 -3.87
N PHE A 60 -4.90 -9.07 -5.07
CA PHE A 60 -4.39 -8.31 -6.21
C PHE A 60 -4.46 -6.80 -5.94
N TRP A 61 -5.60 -6.28 -5.54
CA TRP A 61 -5.76 -4.85 -5.29
C TRP A 61 -4.97 -4.33 -4.08
N LYS A 62 -4.77 -5.13 -3.04
CA LYS A 62 -3.85 -4.80 -1.93
C LYS A 62 -2.42 -4.64 -2.42
N SER A 63 -1.98 -5.49 -3.35
CA SER A 63 -0.69 -5.37 -4.02
C SER A 63 -0.59 -4.10 -4.86
N GLU A 64 -1.62 -3.81 -5.66
CA GLU A 64 -1.71 -2.59 -6.47
C GLU A 64 -1.68 -1.33 -5.60
N LEU A 65 -2.33 -1.34 -4.43
CA LEU A 65 -2.30 -0.24 -3.49
C LEU A 65 -0.87 0.08 -3.03
N ILE A 66 -0.07 -0.94 -2.69
CA ILE A 66 1.34 -0.76 -2.34
C ILE A 66 2.13 -0.22 -3.53
N ASP A 67 1.92 -0.77 -4.71
CA ASP A 67 2.64 -0.36 -5.91
C ASP A 67 2.37 1.10 -6.24
N PHE A 68 1.10 1.51 -6.34
CA PHE A 68 0.72 2.88 -6.70
C PHE A 68 1.05 3.92 -5.63
N VAL A 69 0.94 3.59 -4.35
CA VAL A 69 1.11 4.58 -3.28
C VAL A 69 2.56 4.71 -2.84
N ILE A 70 3.30 3.60 -2.82
CA ILE A 70 4.62 3.54 -2.22
C ILE A 70 5.72 3.43 -3.27
N LEU A 71 5.55 2.58 -4.29
CA LEU A 71 6.61 2.28 -5.25
C LEU A 71 6.63 3.20 -6.45
N GLN A 72 5.47 3.74 -6.85
CA GLN A 72 5.36 4.67 -7.96
C GLN A 72 5.38 6.12 -7.44
N GLN A 73 6.55 6.77 -7.53
CA GLN A 73 6.69 8.20 -7.25
C GLN A 73 6.69 8.98 -8.56
N ASP A 74 6.02 10.14 -8.57
CA ASP A 74 6.06 11.06 -9.69
C ASP A 74 7.30 11.96 -9.58
N ALA A 75 8.33 11.64 -10.36
CA ALA A 75 9.59 12.40 -10.38
C ALA A 75 9.44 13.81 -10.97
N PHE A 76 8.32 14.13 -11.61
CA PHE A 76 8.02 15.45 -12.17
C PHE A 76 7.17 16.33 -11.24
N ASP A 77 6.64 15.78 -10.16
CA ASP A 77 5.97 16.54 -9.11
C ASP A 77 6.96 16.85 -7.97
N ASP A 78 7.15 18.13 -7.67
CA ASP A 78 8.14 18.57 -6.67
C ASP A 78 7.83 18.09 -5.25
N ILE A 79 6.55 17.87 -4.93
CA ILE A 79 6.12 17.41 -3.60
C ILE A 79 6.37 15.92 -3.46
N ASP A 80 6.03 15.13 -4.47
CA ASP A 80 6.19 13.67 -4.45
C ASP A 80 7.66 13.26 -4.62
N ALA A 81 8.39 13.95 -5.51
CA ALA A 81 9.82 13.71 -5.72
C ALA A 81 10.69 14.00 -4.48
N ASN A 82 10.30 14.98 -3.67
CA ASN A 82 11.00 15.40 -2.45
C ASN A 82 10.34 14.89 -1.16
N CYS A 83 9.72 13.73 -1.21
CA CYS A 83 8.99 13.15 -0.08
C CYS A 83 9.91 12.91 1.13
N PRO A 84 9.69 13.56 2.29
CA PRO A 84 10.47 13.33 3.48
C PRO A 84 10.35 11.89 3.98
N MET A 85 11.41 11.35 4.60
CA MET A 85 11.42 9.98 5.11
C MET A 85 10.29 9.73 6.13
N GLU A 86 10.01 10.67 7.02
CA GLU A 86 8.91 10.57 7.98
C GLU A 86 7.55 10.39 7.30
N ARG A 87 7.33 11.09 6.18
CA ARG A 87 6.12 10.96 5.36
C ARG A 87 6.04 9.57 4.74
N GLN A 88 7.14 9.08 4.15
CA GLN A 88 7.21 7.74 3.54
C GLN A 88 6.91 6.66 4.57
N GLN A 89 7.49 6.74 5.77
CA GLN A 89 7.24 5.80 6.86
C GLN A 89 5.77 5.80 7.29
N MET A 90 5.19 6.98 7.48
CA MET A 90 3.79 7.12 7.88
C MET A 90 2.85 6.55 6.82
N MET A 91 3.07 6.88 5.56
CA MET A 91 2.26 6.39 4.45
C MET A 91 2.38 4.87 4.27
N TYR A 92 3.59 4.34 4.39
CA TYR A 92 3.82 2.89 4.33
C TYR A 92 3.08 2.14 5.43
N LYS A 93 3.14 2.62 6.67
CA LYS A 93 2.40 2.04 7.79
C LYS A 93 0.88 2.12 7.59
N MET A 94 0.40 3.24 7.06
CA MET A 94 -1.02 3.43 6.76
C MET A 94 -1.50 2.42 5.71
N VAL A 95 -0.74 2.26 4.63
CA VAL A 95 -1.04 1.27 3.57
C VAL A 95 -0.99 -0.16 4.09
N LEU A 96 0.04 -0.52 4.88
CA LEU A 96 0.12 -1.85 5.49
C LEU A 96 -1.04 -2.10 6.46
N GLY A 97 -1.42 -1.10 7.26
CA GLY A 97 -2.57 -1.18 8.16
C GLY A 97 -3.86 -1.50 7.42
N ILE A 98 -4.06 -0.87 6.25
CA ILE A 98 -5.21 -1.14 5.37
C ILE A 98 -5.12 -2.56 4.77
N CYS A 99 -3.95 -2.96 4.28
CA CYS A 99 -3.75 -4.28 3.69
C CYS A 99 -3.97 -5.42 4.70
N ASN A 100 -3.76 -5.18 5.99
CA ASN A 100 -3.98 -6.15 7.06
C ASN A 100 -5.44 -6.23 7.53
N GLN A 101 -6.30 -5.31 7.08
CA GLN A 101 -7.73 -5.38 7.38
C GLN A 101 -8.42 -6.40 6.47
N GLU A 102 -9.51 -6.98 6.99
CA GLU A 102 -10.40 -7.83 6.24
C GLU A 102 -11.60 -7.02 5.75
N PHE A 103 -11.92 -7.18 4.48
CA PHE A 103 -13.04 -6.53 3.83
C PHE A 103 -14.10 -7.55 3.41
N ALA A 104 -15.33 -7.09 3.23
CA ALA A 104 -16.42 -7.90 2.69
C ALA A 104 -16.94 -7.26 1.42
N PHE A 105 -16.56 -7.82 0.27
CA PHE A 105 -17.06 -7.39 -1.03
C PHE A 105 -18.10 -8.38 -1.55
N ALA A 106 -19.16 -7.85 -2.18
CA ALA A 106 -20.20 -8.67 -2.79
C ALA A 106 -19.68 -9.42 -4.03
N ASP A 107 -18.83 -8.76 -4.80
CA ASP A 107 -18.23 -9.25 -6.04
C ASP A 107 -16.91 -8.55 -6.35
N PHE A 108 -16.26 -8.95 -7.43
CA PHE A 108 -14.97 -8.37 -7.85
C PHE A 108 -15.09 -6.92 -8.34
N GLU A 109 -16.25 -6.52 -8.86
CA GLU A 109 -16.48 -5.14 -9.30
C GLU A 109 -16.51 -4.19 -8.11
N ALA A 110 -17.24 -4.55 -7.04
CA ALA A 110 -17.27 -3.80 -5.79
C ALA A 110 -15.87 -3.67 -5.17
N CYS A 111 -15.09 -4.75 -5.15
CA CYS A 111 -13.71 -4.77 -4.72
C CYS A 111 -12.85 -3.79 -5.55
N SER A 112 -12.94 -3.88 -6.87
CA SER A 112 -12.19 -3.01 -7.79
C SER A 112 -12.53 -1.53 -7.61
N GLN A 113 -13.82 -1.21 -7.49
CA GLN A 113 -14.27 0.18 -7.29
C GLN A 113 -13.78 0.75 -5.98
N PHE A 114 -13.84 -0.02 -4.90
CA PHE A 114 -13.31 0.39 -3.59
C PHE A 114 -11.83 0.74 -3.65
N PHE A 115 -10.99 -0.16 -4.15
CA PHE A 115 -9.55 0.08 -4.21
C PHE A 115 -9.15 1.18 -5.19
N LYS A 116 -9.85 1.33 -6.32
CA LYS A 116 -9.64 2.46 -7.23
C LYS A 116 -9.94 3.81 -6.57
N GLY A 117 -11.03 3.88 -5.80
CA GLY A 117 -11.38 5.06 -5.00
C GLY A 117 -10.31 5.36 -3.95
N LEU A 118 -9.85 4.34 -3.25
CA LEU A 118 -8.80 4.45 -2.24
C LEU A 118 -7.47 4.92 -2.83
N ILE A 119 -7.02 4.34 -3.94
CA ILE A 119 -5.81 4.75 -4.67
C ILE A 119 -5.91 6.21 -5.10
N ASN A 120 -7.07 6.64 -5.58
CA ASN A 120 -7.27 8.03 -5.98
C ASN A 120 -7.15 9.01 -4.78
N LEU A 121 -7.67 8.66 -3.61
CA LEU A 121 -7.50 9.47 -2.39
C LEU A 121 -6.03 9.54 -1.98
N PHE A 122 -5.30 8.43 -2.01
CA PHE A 122 -3.86 8.43 -1.75
C PHE A 122 -3.08 9.26 -2.76
N ARG A 123 -3.44 9.20 -4.04
CA ARG A 123 -2.83 10.04 -5.07
C ARG A 123 -3.02 11.52 -4.77
N GLN A 124 -4.22 11.95 -4.39
CA GLN A 124 -4.47 13.34 -4.00
C GLN A 124 -3.68 13.73 -2.75
N MET A 125 -3.53 12.81 -1.80
CA MET A 125 -2.69 13.02 -0.62
C MET A 125 -1.21 13.14 -0.99
N ASN A 126 -0.71 12.35 -1.94
CA ASN A 126 0.69 12.41 -2.42
C ASN A 126 1.05 13.76 -3.02
N TYR A 127 0.13 14.40 -3.75
CA TYR A 127 0.31 15.74 -4.30
C TYR A 127 0.07 16.88 -3.29
N SER A 128 -0.19 16.57 -2.03
CA SER A 128 -0.39 17.55 -0.98
C SER A 128 0.87 17.71 -0.12
N GLU A 129 1.19 18.95 0.27
CA GLU A 129 2.34 19.23 1.13
C GLU A 129 2.25 18.49 2.47
N TRP A 130 3.38 17.94 2.91
CA TRP A 130 3.49 17.22 4.17
C TRP A 130 3.03 18.05 5.36
N LYS A 131 2.17 17.50 6.21
CA LYS A 131 1.57 18.15 7.39
C LYS A 131 0.69 19.37 7.07
N SER A 132 0.33 19.61 5.80
CA SER A 132 -0.67 20.64 5.47
C SER A 132 -2.08 20.22 5.90
N GLU A 133 -2.97 21.21 6.07
CA GLU A 133 -4.40 20.93 6.33
C GLU A 133 -5.04 20.05 5.27
N LYS A 134 -4.61 20.23 4.02
CA LYS A 134 -5.09 19.44 2.88
C LYS A 134 -4.64 17.98 2.99
N PHE A 135 -3.38 17.74 3.36
CA PHE A 135 -2.83 16.43 3.61
C PHE A 135 -3.58 15.68 4.73
N GLU A 136 -3.76 16.33 5.86
CA GLU A 136 -4.51 15.78 7.00
C GLU A 136 -6.00 15.59 6.67
N GLY A 137 -6.57 16.43 5.81
CA GLY A 137 -7.92 16.25 5.28
C GLY A 137 -8.07 14.96 4.48
N TYR A 138 -7.16 14.68 3.56
CA TYR A 138 -7.17 13.42 2.80
C TYR A 138 -6.91 12.21 3.68
N ARG A 139 -6.02 12.33 4.65
CA ARG A 139 -5.77 11.25 5.62
C ARG A 139 -7.05 10.83 6.35
N LYS A 140 -7.81 11.80 6.87
CA LYS A 140 -9.10 11.54 7.53
C LYS A 140 -10.14 10.95 6.57
N GLN A 141 -10.19 11.43 5.33
CA GLN A 141 -11.08 10.86 4.30
C GLN A 141 -10.74 9.40 4.01
N ILE A 142 -9.46 9.04 3.92
CA ILE A 142 -9.01 7.66 3.72
C ILE A 142 -9.41 6.80 4.92
N GLU A 143 -9.15 7.25 6.15
CA GLU A 143 -9.52 6.53 7.37
C GLU A 143 -11.04 6.27 7.44
N GLN A 144 -11.85 7.27 7.12
CA GLN A 144 -13.31 7.12 7.06
C GLN A 144 -13.72 6.15 5.95
N TYR A 145 -13.20 6.32 4.74
CA TYR A 145 -13.52 5.49 3.58
C TYR A 145 -13.22 4.00 3.84
N VAL A 146 -12.10 3.71 4.48
CA VAL A 146 -11.72 2.35 4.87
C VAL A 146 -12.63 1.81 5.96
N SER A 147 -12.97 2.62 6.98
CA SER A 147 -13.81 2.19 8.10
C SER A 147 -15.24 1.82 7.68
N GLU A 148 -15.75 2.47 6.63
CA GLU A 148 -17.09 2.18 6.08
C GLU A 148 -17.17 0.82 5.39
N GLN A 149 -16.05 0.27 4.91
CA GLN A 149 -15.95 -1.01 4.20
C GLN A 149 -15.35 -2.14 5.05
N SER A 150 -14.72 -1.81 6.17
CA SER A 150 -14.14 -2.79 7.11
C SER A 150 -15.25 -3.60 7.79
N LYS A 151 -14.97 -4.91 8.01
CA LYS A 151 -15.85 -5.81 8.77
C LYS A 151 -15.89 -5.46 10.25
#